data_4882fae2eafc1d8214fbce09d1ec4735
#
_entry.id   4882fae2eafc1d8214fbce09d1ec4735
#
_cell.length_a   1.000
_cell.length_b   1.000
_cell.length_c   1.000
_cell.angle_alpha   90.00
_cell.angle_beta   90.00
_cell.angle_gamma   90.00
#
_symmetry.space_group_name_H-M   'P 1'
#
loop_
_entity.id
_entity.type
_entity.pdbx_description
1 polymer ?
#
loop_
_entity_poly.entity_id
_entity_poly.type
_entity_poly.pdbx_seq_one_letter_code
_entity_poly.pdbx_strand_id
1 'polypeptide(L)'
;KLLLDKRHKIQSQLDNWNKKNKGKEISIQDQKEYLQEIGYIVKEGEDFKIKTTNVDPEIALVCGPQLVVPITNARYALNAVNARWGSLYDAVYGTDVLGSLPESNQYDQKRGEKVVDFVKSHLDVFAPLKDTNWDQIVDIRYENNKIIFYITQNSSTTLQNENQIAGFQLNTNKTIKELVLFKNNLHCRVLIDPNHPIGKGDLANISDVILESAVSSILDCEDSVATVDAEDKVIAYRNWLGLMTGNLEAKFIKNKQTTKRVLNKDIEILTLNG
;
A
#
# COMPACT_ATOMS: atom_id res chain seq x y z
N LYS A 1 -29.64 12.78 31.02
CA LYS A 1 -30.53 12.53 32.17
C LYS A 1 -31.11 11.12 32.09
N LEU A 2 -31.82 10.78 31.05
CA LEU A 2 -32.52 9.47 30.88
C LEU A 2 -31.62 8.25 31.09
N LEU A 3 -30.38 8.27 30.54
CA LEU A 3 -29.41 7.18 30.71
C LEU A 3 -28.85 7.08 32.13
N LEU A 4 -28.68 8.19 32.83
CA LEU A 4 -28.27 8.20 34.22
C LEU A 4 -29.38 7.64 35.13
N ASP A 5 -30.64 8.00 34.87
CA ASP A 5 -31.78 7.45 35.59
C ASP A 5 -31.91 5.93 35.41
N LYS A 6 -31.71 5.45 34.17
CA LYS A 6 -31.64 4.00 33.85
C LYS A 6 -30.52 3.32 34.62
N ARG A 7 -29.32 3.91 34.64
CA ARG A 7 -28.16 3.38 35.38
C ARG A 7 -28.49 3.26 36.87
N HIS A 8 -29.02 4.31 37.48
CA HIS A 8 -29.38 4.29 38.90
C HIS A 8 -30.45 3.23 39.24
N LYS A 9 -31.43 3.06 38.36
CA LYS A 9 -32.46 2.02 38.53
C LYS A 9 -31.83 0.62 38.51
N ILE A 10 -31.02 0.32 37.52
CA ILE A 10 -30.33 -0.99 37.43
C ILE A 10 -29.40 -1.21 38.61
N GLN A 11 -28.64 -0.21 39.04
CA GLN A 11 -27.78 -0.31 40.23
C GLN A 11 -28.58 -0.65 41.49
N SER A 12 -29.71 0.04 41.73
CA SER A 12 -30.56 -0.23 42.88
C SER A 12 -31.14 -1.65 42.87
N GLN A 13 -31.50 -2.17 41.68
CA GLN A 13 -31.98 -3.55 41.51
C GLN A 13 -30.87 -4.57 41.82
N LEU A 14 -29.67 -4.34 41.34
CA LEU A 14 -28.51 -5.18 41.63
C LEU A 14 -28.15 -5.20 43.11
N ASP A 15 -28.11 -4.04 43.77
CA ASP A 15 -27.81 -3.92 45.18
C ASP A 15 -28.84 -4.67 46.05
N ASN A 16 -30.13 -4.55 45.74
CA ASN A 16 -31.20 -5.25 46.43
C ASN A 16 -31.13 -6.76 46.24
N TRP A 17 -30.85 -7.22 45.03
CA TRP A 17 -30.70 -8.62 44.70
C TRP A 17 -29.48 -9.25 45.42
N ASN A 18 -28.33 -8.57 45.43
CA ASN A 18 -27.13 -9.00 46.15
C ASN A 18 -27.36 -9.04 47.69
N LYS A 19 -28.04 -8.04 48.24
CA LYS A 19 -28.40 -8.02 49.67
C LYS A 19 -29.30 -9.19 50.05
N LYS A 20 -30.32 -9.49 49.24
CA LYS A 20 -31.29 -10.60 49.45
C LYS A 20 -30.64 -11.98 49.36
N ASN A 21 -29.59 -12.09 48.58
CA ASN A 21 -28.88 -13.36 48.31
C ASN A 21 -27.54 -13.46 49.04
N LYS A 22 -27.24 -12.55 49.96
CA LYS A 22 -26.00 -12.59 50.74
C LYS A 22 -25.85 -13.90 51.50
N GLY A 23 -24.76 -14.62 51.29
CA GLY A 23 -24.45 -15.90 51.93
C GLY A 23 -25.16 -17.11 51.33
N LYS A 24 -25.87 -16.98 50.22
CA LYS A 24 -26.46 -18.10 49.47
C LYS A 24 -25.58 -18.45 48.28
N GLU A 25 -25.50 -19.74 47.95
CA GLU A 25 -24.98 -20.16 46.63
C GLU A 25 -26.00 -19.83 45.56
N ILE A 26 -25.56 -19.10 44.54
CA ILE A 26 -26.37 -18.72 43.37
C ILE A 26 -25.78 -19.37 42.16
N SER A 27 -26.59 -20.06 41.35
CA SER A 27 -26.13 -20.59 40.11
C SER A 27 -25.82 -19.46 39.10
N ILE A 28 -24.87 -19.70 38.23
CA ILE A 28 -24.53 -18.76 37.10
C ILE A 28 -25.77 -18.54 36.23
N GLN A 29 -26.59 -19.57 36.06
CA GLN A 29 -27.82 -19.47 35.28
C GLN A 29 -28.87 -18.55 35.89
N ASP A 30 -29.13 -18.68 37.22
CA ASP A 30 -30.07 -17.80 37.91
C ASP A 30 -29.59 -16.34 37.89
N GLN A 31 -28.28 -16.13 38.06
CA GLN A 31 -27.69 -14.80 37.95
C GLN A 31 -27.87 -14.21 36.56
N LYS A 32 -27.63 -14.97 35.49
CA LYS A 32 -27.80 -14.56 34.12
C LYS A 32 -29.25 -14.20 33.80
N GLU A 33 -30.19 -15.02 34.24
CA GLU A 33 -31.62 -14.80 34.03
C GLU A 33 -32.06 -13.49 34.71
N TYR A 34 -31.66 -13.26 35.97
CA TYR A 34 -31.96 -12.00 36.67
C TYR A 34 -31.32 -10.78 35.96
N LEU A 35 -30.08 -10.88 35.48
CA LEU A 35 -29.42 -9.80 34.76
C LEU A 35 -30.11 -9.49 33.43
N GLN A 36 -30.69 -10.49 32.80
CA GLN A 36 -31.51 -10.31 31.60
C GLN A 36 -32.86 -9.68 31.93
N GLU A 37 -33.51 -10.12 33.01
CA GLU A 37 -34.81 -9.58 33.46
C GLU A 37 -34.74 -8.07 33.76
N ILE A 38 -33.71 -7.61 34.46
CA ILE A 38 -33.53 -6.20 34.74
C ILE A 38 -32.98 -5.36 33.57
N GLY A 39 -32.67 -6.01 32.42
CA GLY A 39 -32.15 -5.37 31.23
C GLY A 39 -30.70 -4.91 31.34
N TYR A 40 -29.91 -5.54 32.26
CA TYR A 40 -28.47 -5.35 32.34
C TYR A 40 -27.75 -6.14 31.20
N ILE A 41 -28.10 -7.41 31.04
CA ILE A 41 -27.71 -8.20 29.85
C ILE A 41 -28.82 -8.07 28.82
N VAL A 42 -28.44 -7.55 27.66
CA VAL A 42 -29.35 -7.47 26.50
C VAL A 42 -29.24 -8.77 25.71
N LYS A 43 -30.38 -9.26 25.26
CA LYS A 43 -30.43 -10.44 24.39
C LYS A 43 -29.66 -10.15 23.09
N GLU A 44 -28.83 -11.09 22.68
CA GLU A 44 -28.13 -11.00 21.41
C GLU A 44 -29.12 -10.82 20.25
N GLY A 45 -28.88 -9.84 19.40
CA GLY A 45 -29.71 -9.59 18.22
C GLY A 45 -29.46 -10.61 17.12
N GLU A 46 -30.18 -10.46 16.03
CA GLU A 46 -29.93 -11.24 14.82
C GLU A 46 -28.58 -10.83 14.21
N ASP A 47 -27.95 -11.77 13.50
CA ASP A 47 -26.75 -11.50 12.73
C ASP A 47 -26.96 -10.37 11.74
N PHE A 48 -26.06 -9.41 11.74
CA PHE A 48 -26.11 -8.29 10.81
C PHE A 48 -24.79 -8.13 10.04
N LYS A 49 -24.91 -7.56 8.85
CA LYS A 49 -23.75 -7.17 8.06
C LYS A 49 -23.68 -5.65 8.00
N ILE A 50 -22.51 -5.12 8.31
CA ILE A 50 -22.25 -3.68 8.12
C ILE A 50 -22.25 -3.41 6.61
N LYS A 51 -23.08 -2.45 6.19
CA LYS A 51 -23.08 -1.95 4.82
C LYS A 51 -22.44 -0.59 4.79
N THR A 52 -21.39 -0.45 4.00
CA THR A 52 -20.70 0.81 3.78
C THR A 52 -20.94 1.28 2.34
N THR A 53 -20.99 2.60 2.15
CA THR A 53 -21.11 3.25 0.84
C THR A 53 -20.10 4.39 0.75
N ASN A 54 -19.65 4.70 -0.47
CA ASN A 54 -18.73 5.82 -0.73
C ASN A 54 -17.40 5.72 0.04
N VAL A 55 -16.89 4.51 0.24
CA VAL A 55 -15.58 4.27 0.83
C VAL A 55 -14.56 4.16 -0.28
N ASP A 56 -13.40 4.82 -0.10
CA ASP A 56 -12.31 4.75 -1.06
C ASP A 56 -11.86 3.29 -1.29
N PRO A 57 -11.65 2.87 -2.55
CA PRO A 57 -11.24 1.50 -2.87
C PRO A 57 -10.00 1.05 -2.11
N GLU A 58 -9.04 1.94 -1.88
CA GLU A 58 -7.81 1.68 -1.13
C GLU A 58 -8.05 1.28 0.33
N ILE A 59 -9.20 1.66 0.90
CA ILE A 59 -9.60 1.30 2.27
C ILE A 59 -10.51 0.06 2.27
N ALA A 60 -11.45 -0.02 1.32
CA ALA A 60 -12.51 -1.01 1.36
C ALA A 60 -12.22 -2.29 0.55
N LEU A 61 -11.45 -2.20 -0.54
CA LEU A 61 -11.33 -3.26 -1.54
C LEU A 61 -9.89 -3.68 -1.84
N VAL A 62 -8.92 -2.77 -1.73
CA VAL A 62 -7.52 -3.06 -2.05
C VAL A 62 -6.80 -3.60 -0.82
N CYS A 63 -6.43 -4.88 -0.87
CA CYS A 63 -5.62 -5.50 0.18
C CYS A 63 -4.14 -5.19 -0.08
N GLY A 64 -3.69 -4.04 0.37
CA GLY A 64 -2.32 -3.55 0.19
C GLY A 64 -1.69 -3.04 1.48
N PRO A 65 -0.37 -2.84 1.50
CA PRO A 65 0.33 -2.29 2.66
C PRO A 65 -0.16 -0.89 3.01
N GLN A 66 -0.19 -0.59 4.31
CA GLN A 66 -0.52 0.72 4.86
C GLN A 66 0.69 1.23 5.66
N LEU A 67 0.94 2.54 5.58
CA LEU A 67 1.94 3.21 6.40
C LEU A 67 1.27 4.06 7.47
N VAL A 68 1.88 4.11 8.65
CA VAL A 68 1.53 5.06 9.72
C VAL A 68 2.70 6.02 9.88
N VAL A 69 2.43 7.33 9.93
CA VAL A 69 3.46 8.34 10.01
C VAL A 69 3.04 9.50 10.91
N PRO A 70 3.94 10.05 11.74
CA PRO A 70 3.68 11.25 12.51
C PRO A 70 3.55 12.47 11.59
N ILE A 71 2.40 13.13 11.63
CA ILE A 71 2.08 14.27 10.74
C ILE A 71 2.89 15.53 11.06
N THR A 72 3.42 15.66 12.27
CA THR A 72 4.24 16.83 12.66
C THR A 72 5.53 16.95 11.87
N ASN A 73 6.05 15.85 11.30
CA ASN A 73 7.22 15.86 10.43
C ASN A 73 6.82 15.87 8.96
N ALA A 74 6.79 17.06 8.34
CA ALA A 74 6.40 17.23 6.94
C ALA A 74 7.19 16.35 5.95
N ARG A 75 8.51 16.13 6.19
CA ARG A 75 9.33 15.27 5.33
C ARG A 75 8.92 13.80 5.43
N TYR A 76 8.63 13.32 6.65
CA TYR A 76 8.18 11.95 6.84
C TYR A 76 6.79 11.73 6.25
N ALA A 77 5.88 12.69 6.46
CA ALA A 77 4.55 12.64 5.86
C ALA A 77 4.61 12.57 4.32
N LEU A 78 5.41 13.43 3.68
CA LEU A 78 5.64 13.40 2.23
C LEU A 78 6.30 12.09 1.77
N ASN A 79 7.27 11.56 2.54
CA ASN A 79 7.88 10.28 2.19
C ASN A 79 6.88 9.14 2.25
N ALA A 80 6.01 9.09 3.27
CA ALA A 80 5.00 8.04 3.42
C ALA A 80 3.99 8.07 2.27
N VAL A 81 3.45 9.25 1.93
CA VAL A 81 2.49 9.38 0.82
C VAL A 81 3.16 9.07 -0.53
N ASN A 82 4.39 9.53 -0.76
CA ASN A 82 5.15 9.22 -1.98
C ASN A 82 5.59 7.75 -2.08
N ALA A 83 5.60 7.01 -0.97
CA ALA A 83 5.93 5.59 -0.94
C ALA A 83 4.83 4.68 -1.49
N ARG A 84 3.76 5.24 -2.07
CA ARG A 84 2.81 4.45 -2.86
C ARG A 84 3.55 3.63 -3.91
N TRP A 85 4.56 4.19 -4.53
CA TRP A 85 5.38 3.55 -5.54
C TRP A 85 6.79 3.27 -5.01
N GLY A 86 7.16 2.01 -4.92
CA GLY A 86 8.47 1.56 -4.45
C GLY A 86 9.17 0.66 -5.45
N SER A 87 10.48 0.87 -5.63
CA SER A 87 11.33 0.01 -6.45
C SER A 87 11.44 -1.38 -5.84
N LEU A 88 11.09 -2.40 -6.61
CA LEU A 88 11.30 -3.78 -6.21
C LEU A 88 12.79 -4.15 -6.31
N TYR A 89 13.51 -3.59 -7.29
CA TYR A 89 14.95 -3.80 -7.41
C TYR A 89 15.68 -3.28 -6.19
N ASP A 90 15.40 -2.05 -5.74
CA ASP A 90 15.99 -1.48 -4.54
C ASP A 90 15.65 -2.29 -3.28
N ALA A 91 14.40 -2.74 -3.15
CA ALA A 91 13.94 -3.53 -2.02
C ALA A 91 14.65 -4.88 -1.94
N VAL A 92 14.77 -5.59 -3.07
CA VAL A 92 15.47 -6.89 -3.14
C VAL A 92 16.97 -6.71 -2.95
N TYR A 93 17.57 -5.67 -3.55
CA TYR A 93 19.00 -5.39 -3.41
C TYR A 93 19.39 -5.05 -1.97
N GLY A 94 18.58 -4.22 -1.28
CA GLY A 94 18.88 -3.68 0.05
C GLY A 94 18.54 -4.59 1.23
N THR A 95 17.91 -5.75 1.00
CA THR A 95 17.46 -6.66 2.05
C THR A 95 18.15 -8.03 1.96
N ASP A 96 17.86 -8.91 2.91
CA ASP A 96 18.40 -10.29 2.95
C ASP A 96 17.57 -11.32 2.18
N VAL A 97 16.62 -10.89 1.35
CA VAL A 97 15.75 -11.78 0.57
C VAL A 97 16.54 -12.72 -0.38
N LEU A 98 17.74 -12.33 -0.79
CA LEU A 98 18.69 -13.15 -1.55
C LEU A 98 19.61 -14.02 -0.65
N GLY A 99 19.27 -14.18 0.63
CA GLY A 99 20.03 -14.96 1.61
C GLY A 99 21.05 -14.17 2.44
N SER A 100 21.41 -12.95 2.04
CA SER A 100 22.32 -12.08 2.78
C SER A 100 22.07 -10.61 2.49
N LEU A 101 22.47 -9.73 3.41
CA LEU A 101 22.52 -8.28 3.18
C LEU A 101 23.65 -7.93 2.19
N PRO A 102 23.61 -6.74 1.55
CA PRO A 102 24.73 -6.21 0.78
C PRO A 102 25.98 -6.08 1.68
N GLU A 103 27.14 -6.49 1.15
CA GLU A 103 28.40 -6.46 1.90
C GLU A 103 28.98 -5.02 2.09
N SER A 104 28.57 -4.10 1.24
CA SER A 104 29.02 -2.71 1.28
C SER A 104 27.96 -1.73 0.75
N ASN A 105 28.23 -0.43 0.92
CA ASN A 105 27.38 0.64 0.34
C ASN A 105 27.68 0.91 -1.15
N GLN A 106 28.61 0.18 -1.76
CA GLN A 106 28.89 0.28 -3.19
C GLN A 106 28.06 -0.74 -3.95
N TYR A 107 27.69 -0.41 -5.19
CA TYR A 107 26.95 -1.32 -6.04
C TYR A 107 27.78 -2.55 -6.40
N ASP A 108 27.24 -3.73 -6.12
CA ASP A 108 27.78 -5.04 -6.52
C ASP A 108 27.01 -5.54 -7.73
N GLN A 109 27.71 -5.67 -8.86
CA GLN A 109 27.11 -6.10 -10.12
C GLN A 109 26.54 -7.52 -10.02
N LYS A 110 27.27 -8.47 -9.39
CA LYS A 110 26.80 -9.86 -9.26
C LYS A 110 25.53 -9.95 -8.42
N ARG A 111 25.41 -9.10 -7.40
CA ARG A 111 24.17 -9.00 -6.63
C ARG A 111 23.06 -8.37 -7.46
N GLY A 112 23.36 -7.35 -8.26
CA GLY A 112 22.40 -6.72 -9.17
C GLY A 112 21.84 -7.72 -10.21
N GLU A 113 22.66 -8.59 -10.78
CA GLU A 113 22.22 -9.66 -11.69
C GLU A 113 21.23 -10.61 -10.99
N LYS A 114 21.53 -11.04 -9.74
CA LYS A 114 20.60 -11.88 -8.96
C LYS A 114 19.28 -11.17 -8.64
N VAL A 115 19.31 -9.85 -8.45
CA VAL A 115 18.10 -9.04 -8.25
C VAL A 115 17.24 -9.08 -9.50
N VAL A 116 17.80 -8.88 -10.67
CA VAL A 116 17.09 -8.94 -11.97
C VAL A 116 16.45 -10.31 -12.17
N ASP A 117 17.21 -11.39 -11.97
CA ASP A 117 16.71 -12.76 -12.10
C ASP A 117 15.55 -13.05 -11.12
N PHE A 118 15.73 -12.64 -9.86
CA PHE A 118 14.71 -12.80 -8.84
C PHE A 118 13.42 -12.06 -9.22
N VAL A 119 13.51 -10.82 -9.65
CA VAL A 119 12.33 -10.01 -10.01
C VAL A 119 11.67 -10.55 -11.29
N LYS A 120 12.42 -10.99 -12.30
CA LYS A 120 11.85 -11.62 -13.49
C LYS A 120 11.11 -12.91 -13.17
N SER A 121 11.63 -13.73 -12.25
CA SER A 121 10.92 -14.92 -11.78
C SER A 121 9.60 -14.59 -11.07
N HIS A 122 9.51 -13.44 -10.40
CA HIS A 122 8.26 -12.94 -9.82
C HIS A 122 7.30 -12.42 -10.87
N LEU A 123 7.78 -11.79 -11.95
CA LEU A 123 6.93 -11.40 -13.08
C LEU A 123 6.31 -12.63 -13.75
N ASP A 124 7.03 -13.76 -13.83
CA ASP A 124 6.49 -15.03 -14.35
C ASP A 124 5.30 -15.54 -13.54
N VAL A 125 5.25 -15.24 -12.23
CA VAL A 125 4.12 -15.58 -11.35
C VAL A 125 3.04 -14.51 -11.37
N PHE A 126 3.44 -13.24 -11.40
CA PHE A 126 2.52 -12.11 -11.35
C PHE A 126 1.73 -11.94 -12.65
N ALA A 127 2.42 -11.95 -13.78
CA ALA A 127 1.88 -11.75 -15.13
C ALA A 127 2.56 -12.73 -16.12
N PRO A 128 2.21 -14.03 -16.07
CA PRO A 128 2.84 -15.06 -16.86
C PRO A 128 2.65 -14.84 -18.37
N LEU A 129 3.70 -15.10 -19.12
CA LEU A 129 3.70 -15.12 -20.58
C LEU A 129 3.22 -16.49 -21.10
N LYS A 130 2.73 -16.54 -22.35
CA LYS A 130 2.42 -17.80 -23.02
C LYS A 130 3.71 -18.46 -23.48
N ASP A 131 3.91 -19.71 -23.09
CA ASP A 131 4.98 -20.61 -23.57
C ASP A 131 6.42 -20.09 -23.42
N THR A 132 6.65 -19.08 -22.56
CA THR A 132 7.97 -18.53 -22.28
C THR A 132 7.99 -17.80 -20.93
N ASN A 133 9.17 -17.34 -20.51
CA ASN A 133 9.39 -16.59 -19.27
C ASN A 133 9.90 -15.17 -19.58
N TRP A 134 9.80 -14.28 -18.59
CA TRP A 134 10.22 -12.88 -18.71
C TRP A 134 11.74 -12.70 -18.96
N ASP A 135 12.56 -13.67 -18.58
CA ASP A 135 14.01 -13.66 -18.82
C ASP A 135 14.36 -13.84 -20.30
N GLN A 136 13.46 -14.42 -21.12
CA GLN A 136 13.65 -14.65 -22.55
C GLN A 136 13.20 -13.46 -23.42
N ILE A 137 12.60 -12.44 -22.83
CA ILE A 137 12.07 -11.30 -23.61
C ILE A 137 13.20 -10.35 -23.97
N VAL A 138 13.27 -10.00 -25.26
CA VAL A 138 14.27 -9.08 -25.82
C VAL A 138 13.70 -7.71 -26.19
N ASP A 139 12.37 -7.60 -26.35
CA ASP A 139 11.70 -6.32 -26.68
C ASP A 139 10.22 -6.38 -26.31
N ILE A 140 9.63 -5.24 -26.00
CA ILE A 140 8.20 -5.09 -25.72
C ILE A 140 7.68 -3.95 -26.57
N ARG A 141 6.64 -4.22 -27.38
CA ARG A 141 6.09 -3.24 -28.31
C ARG A 141 4.59 -3.10 -28.20
N TYR A 142 4.12 -1.92 -28.55
CA TYR A 142 2.71 -1.67 -28.80
C TYR A 142 2.43 -1.68 -30.30
N GLU A 143 1.71 -2.69 -30.76
CA GLU A 143 1.39 -2.91 -32.14
C GLU A 143 -0.06 -3.40 -32.30
N ASN A 144 -0.79 -2.83 -33.26
CA ASN A 144 -2.17 -3.23 -33.56
C ASN A 144 -3.10 -3.29 -32.31
N ASN A 145 -2.99 -2.28 -31.45
CA ASN A 145 -3.74 -2.15 -30.17
C ASN A 145 -3.44 -3.28 -29.17
N LYS A 146 -2.25 -3.87 -29.23
CA LYS A 146 -1.80 -4.93 -28.32
C LYS A 146 -0.38 -4.67 -27.85
N ILE A 147 -0.09 -5.18 -26.66
CA ILE A 147 1.29 -5.30 -26.17
C ILE A 147 1.82 -6.67 -26.60
N ILE A 148 2.92 -6.66 -27.34
CA ILE A 148 3.59 -7.84 -27.87
C ILE A 148 4.97 -7.95 -27.22
N PHE A 149 5.30 -9.14 -26.76
CA PHE A 149 6.57 -9.49 -26.12
C PHE A 149 7.38 -10.30 -27.11
N TYR A 150 8.53 -9.79 -27.53
CA TYR A 150 9.41 -10.43 -28.50
C TYR A 150 10.47 -11.30 -27.80
N ILE A 151 10.59 -12.55 -28.22
CA ILE A 151 11.62 -13.50 -27.78
C ILE A 151 12.83 -13.43 -28.75
N THR A 152 12.56 -13.23 -30.04
CA THR A 152 13.52 -12.95 -31.09
C THR A 152 12.89 -11.95 -32.07
N GLN A 153 13.62 -11.53 -33.10
CA GLN A 153 13.04 -10.65 -34.12
C GLN A 153 11.82 -11.26 -34.83
N ASN A 154 11.71 -12.59 -34.89
CA ASN A 154 10.68 -13.31 -35.61
C ASN A 154 9.73 -14.15 -34.71
N SER A 155 9.94 -14.14 -33.41
CA SER A 155 9.13 -14.89 -32.43
C SER A 155 8.65 -13.98 -31.32
N SER A 156 7.36 -14.01 -31.08
CA SER A 156 6.72 -13.17 -30.07
C SER A 156 5.64 -13.93 -29.32
N THR A 157 5.26 -13.38 -28.19
CA THR A 157 4.23 -13.91 -27.29
C THR A 157 3.38 -12.78 -26.71
N THR A 158 2.35 -13.15 -25.95
CA THR A 158 1.51 -12.23 -25.15
C THR A 158 1.41 -12.74 -23.72
N LEU A 159 0.85 -11.94 -22.82
CA LEU A 159 0.48 -12.44 -21.50
C LEU A 159 -0.55 -13.57 -21.63
N GLN A 160 -0.53 -14.53 -20.72
CA GLN A 160 -1.59 -15.54 -20.61
C GLN A 160 -2.95 -14.89 -20.36
N ASN A 161 -2.99 -13.83 -19.56
CA ASN A 161 -4.17 -13.00 -19.34
C ASN A 161 -3.88 -11.55 -19.76
N GLU A 162 -4.26 -11.18 -20.97
CA GLU A 162 -4.06 -9.84 -21.53
C GLU A 162 -4.82 -8.75 -20.75
N ASN A 163 -5.85 -9.09 -19.97
CA ASN A 163 -6.56 -8.14 -19.08
C ASN A 163 -5.69 -7.63 -17.92
N GLN A 164 -4.53 -8.23 -17.70
CA GLN A 164 -3.56 -7.71 -16.73
C GLN A 164 -2.81 -6.47 -17.22
N ILE A 165 -2.95 -6.07 -18.46
CA ILE A 165 -2.37 -4.84 -18.98
C ILE A 165 -3.30 -3.67 -18.64
N ALA A 166 -2.95 -2.89 -17.61
CA ALA A 166 -3.67 -1.69 -17.23
C ALA A 166 -3.40 -0.54 -18.20
N GLY A 167 -2.19 -0.46 -18.74
CA GLY A 167 -1.80 0.57 -19.68
C GLY A 167 -0.28 0.62 -19.89
N PHE A 168 0.17 1.68 -20.54
CA PHE A 168 1.58 1.88 -20.87
C PHE A 168 1.90 3.36 -21.11
N GLN A 169 3.20 3.69 -21.13
CA GLN A 169 3.71 4.99 -21.58
C GLN A 169 4.66 4.80 -22.76
N LEU A 170 4.65 5.77 -23.67
CA LEU A 170 5.55 5.81 -24.81
C LEU A 170 6.61 6.90 -24.67
N ASN A 171 7.79 6.62 -25.19
CA ASN A 171 8.81 7.61 -25.46
C ASN A 171 8.41 8.47 -26.67
N THR A 172 9.14 9.56 -26.92
CA THR A 172 8.97 10.44 -28.08
C THR A 172 9.16 9.70 -29.43
N ASN A 173 9.96 8.65 -29.45
CA ASN A 173 10.17 7.76 -30.60
C ASN A 173 9.14 6.61 -30.70
N LYS A 174 8.06 6.66 -29.90
CA LYS A 174 6.98 5.67 -29.85
C LYS A 174 7.37 4.27 -29.34
N THR A 175 8.52 4.11 -28.73
CA THR A 175 8.86 2.88 -27.99
C THR A 175 8.22 2.90 -26.61
N ILE A 176 7.93 1.72 -26.04
CA ILE A 176 7.40 1.63 -24.68
C ILE A 176 8.48 2.08 -23.70
N LYS A 177 8.12 3.04 -22.88
CA LYS A 177 8.91 3.53 -21.74
C LYS A 177 8.56 2.80 -20.46
N GLU A 178 7.28 2.45 -20.33
CA GLU A 178 6.72 1.86 -19.14
C GLU A 178 5.52 1.00 -19.53
N LEU A 179 5.45 -0.20 -18.97
CA LEU A 179 4.28 -1.08 -19.03
C LEU A 179 3.66 -1.17 -17.64
N VAL A 180 2.35 -0.95 -17.52
CA VAL A 180 1.63 -1.04 -16.25
C VAL A 180 0.77 -2.30 -16.26
N LEU A 181 1.07 -3.21 -15.36
CA LEU A 181 0.36 -4.46 -15.13
C LEU A 181 -0.56 -4.34 -13.93
N PHE A 182 -1.60 -5.16 -13.87
CA PHE A 182 -2.62 -5.14 -12.83
C PHE A 182 -2.99 -6.54 -12.38
N LYS A 183 -2.97 -6.78 -11.06
CA LYS A 183 -3.42 -8.03 -10.43
C LYS A 183 -3.84 -7.78 -8.98
N ASN A 184 -4.91 -8.42 -8.53
CA ASN A 184 -5.41 -8.31 -7.15
C ASN A 184 -5.65 -6.86 -6.69
N ASN A 185 -6.16 -6.02 -7.59
CA ASN A 185 -6.37 -4.58 -7.39
C ASN A 185 -5.10 -3.76 -7.12
N LEU A 186 -3.93 -4.29 -7.45
CA LEU A 186 -2.64 -3.61 -7.33
C LEU A 186 -1.94 -3.50 -8.68
N HIS A 187 -1.24 -2.39 -8.89
CA HIS A 187 -0.48 -2.15 -10.09
C HIS A 187 1.00 -2.49 -9.90
N CYS A 188 1.60 -2.97 -10.99
CA CYS A 188 3.03 -3.22 -11.11
C CYS A 188 3.52 -2.50 -12.38
N ARG A 189 4.51 -1.64 -12.26
CA ARG A 189 5.06 -0.84 -13.34
C ARG A 189 6.41 -1.40 -13.74
N VAL A 190 6.55 -1.85 -14.98
CA VAL A 190 7.80 -2.32 -15.56
C VAL A 190 8.43 -1.18 -16.36
N LEU A 191 9.54 -0.64 -15.87
CA LEU A 191 10.24 0.48 -16.48
C LEU A 191 11.24 -0.02 -17.52
N ILE A 192 11.24 0.57 -18.73
CA ILE A 192 12.09 0.19 -19.85
C ILE A 192 12.94 1.39 -20.24
N ASP A 193 14.24 1.29 -20.01
CA ASP A 193 15.20 2.35 -20.37
C ASP A 193 16.55 1.75 -20.80
N PRO A 194 16.85 1.78 -22.10
CA PRO A 194 18.13 1.27 -22.63
C PRO A 194 19.34 2.12 -22.24
N ASN A 195 19.14 3.33 -21.69
CA ASN A 195 20.22 4.20 -21.23
C ASN A 195 20.53 4.04 -19.74
N HIS A 196 19.63 3.42 -18.97
CA HIS A 196 19.84 3.15 -17.56
C HIS A 196 20.93 2.09 -17.34
N PRO A 197 21.84 2.22 -16.35
CA PRO A 197 22.92 1.25 -16.12
C PRO A 197 22.43 -0.20 -15.99
N ILE A 198 21.30 -0.43 -15.32
CA ILE A 198 20.69 -1.76 -15.19
C ILE A 198 20.03 -2.19 -16.49
N GLY A 199 19.22 -1.31 -17.12
CA GLY A 199 18.52 -1.62 -18.37
C GLY A 199 19.46 -1.99 -19.53
N LYS A 200 20.68 -1.42 -19.58
CA LYS A 200 21.70 -1.81 -20.57
C LYS A 200 22.12 -3.28 -20.48
N GLY A 201 22.07 -3.86 -19.30
CA GLY A 201 22.42 -5.26 -19.04
C GLY A 201 21.26 -6.23 -19.21
N ASP A 202 20.04 -5.73 -19.36
CA ASP A 202 18.82 -6.54 -19.52
C ASP A 202 18.43 -6.68 -20.99
N LEU A 203 18.03 -7.87 -21.42
CA LEU A 203 17.68 -8.18 -22.83
C LEU A 203 16.53 -7.29 -23.34
N ALA A 204 15.53 -7.04 -22.52
CA ALA A 204 14.37 -6.20 -22.84
C ALA A 204 14.54 -4.74 -22.38
N ASN A 205 15.75 -4.36 -21.91
CA ASN A 205 16.05 -3.07 -21.32
C ASN A 205 15.21 -2.71 -20.08
N ILE A 206 14.74 -3.70 -19.33
CA ILE A 206 14.02 -3.49 -18.08
C ILE A 206 15.00 -2.88 -17.07
N SER A 207 14.72 -1.67 -16.62
CA SER A 207 15.58 -0.90 -15.74
C SER A 207 15.16 -0.96 -14.29
N ASP A 208 13.86 -1.18 -14.01
CA ASP A 208 13.28 -1.37 -12.69
C ASP A 208 11.86 -1.97 -12.78
N VAL A 209 11.38 -2.48 -11.67
CA VAL A 209 9.99 -2.87 -11.47
C VAL A 209 9.49 -2.15 -10.23
N ILE A 210 8.44 -1.34 -10.40
CA ILE A 210 7.87 -0.50 -9.34
C ILE A 210 6.53 -1.09 -8.91
N LEU A 211 6.36 -1.30 -7.61
CA LEU A 211 5.14 -1.83 -7.01
C LEU A 211 4.34 -0.75 -6.28
N GLU A 212 3.03 -0.94 -6.14
CA GLU A 212 2.23 -0.23 -5.15
C GLU A 212 2.60 -0.74 -3.76
N SER A 213 3.63 -0.15 -3.16
CA SER A 213 4.24 -0.58 -1.90
C SER A 213 3.57 0.00 -0.65
N ALA A 214 2.78 1.08 -0.81
CA ALA A 214 1.95 1.66 0.25
C ALA A 214 0.67 2.24 -0.35
N VAL A 215 -0.42 1.52 -0.22
CA VAL A 215 -1.72 1.86 -0.85
C VAL A 215 -2.39 3.02 -0.12
N SER A 216 -2.25 3.10 1.19
CA SER A 216 -2.76 4.19 2.02
C SER A 216 -1.76 4.59 3.11
N SER A 217 -1.84 5.84 3.55
CA SER A 217 -1.04 6.36 4.65
C SER A 217 -1.95 6.90 5.75
N ILE A 218 -1.74 6.42 6.97
CA ILE A 218 -2.39 6.93 8.17
C ILE A 218 -1.53 8.05 8.74
N LEU A 219 -2.08 9.24 8.80
CA LEU A 219 -1.42 10.42 9.34
C LEU A 219 -1.78 10.54 10.82
N ASP A 220 -0.90 10.05 11.68
CA ASP A 220 -1.13 10.06 13.12
C ASP A 220 -0.99 11.47 13.69
N CYS A 221 -2.03 11.93 14.39
CA CYS A 221 -2.10 13.22 15.07
C CYS A 221 -2.10 13.07 16.61
N GLU A 222 -1.90 11.87 17.14
CA GLU A 222 -2.02 11.57 18.56
C GLU A 222 -0.79 10.82 19.08
N ASP A 223 -0.77 9.50 19.03
CA ASP A 223 0.16 8.67 19.82
C ASP A 223 1.61 8.76 19.35
N SER A 224 1.86 8.91 18.05
CA SER A 224 3.21 9.03 17.50
C SER A 224 3.73 10.47 17.44
N VAL A 225 2.95 11.45 17.91
CA VAL A 225 3.30 12.87 17.89
C VAL A 225 3.22 13.46 19.30
N ALA A 226 4.25 14.22 19.69
CA ALA A 226 4.25 14.99 20.92
C ALA A 226 3.76 16.41 20.62
N THR A 227 2.43 16.59 20.63
CA THR A 227 1.81 17.92 20.50
C THR A 227 1.43 18.42 21.87
N VAL A 228 2.32 19.21 22.49
CA VAL A 228 2.16 19.64 23.89
C VAL A 228 1.34 20.91 24.05
N ASP A 229 1.17 21.69 22.97
CA ASP A 229 0.43 22.95 22.98
C ASP A 229 -0.36 23.18 21.68
N ALA A 230 -0.99 24.35 21.58
CA ALA A 230 -1.77 24.73 20.41
C ALA A 230 -0.91 24.98 19.16
N GLU A 231 0.33 25.41 19.33
CA GLU A 231 1.25 25.67 18.22
C GLU A 231 1.64 24.37 17.55
N ASP A 232 1.99 23.36 18.32
CA ASP A 232 2.28 22.00 17.83
C ASP A 232 1.08 21.40 17.06
N LYS A 233 -0.14 21.56 17.62
CA LYS A 233 -1.37 21.11 16.95
C LYS A 233 -1.58 21.85 15.60
N VAL A 234 -1.32 23.13 15.55
CA VAL A 234 -1.43 23.92 14.31
C VAL A 234 -0.42 23.43 13.28
N ILE A 235 0.82 23.06 13.68
CA ILE A 235 1.81 22.47 12.76
C ILE A 235 1.27 21.17 12.18
N ALA A 236 0.75 20.27 13.01
CA ALA A 236 0.17 18.99 12.57
C ALA A 236 -0.95 19.20 11.54
N TYR A 237 -1.92 20.03 11.86
CA TYR A 237 -3.04 20.32 10.96
C TYR A 237 -2.62 21.07 9.68
N ARG A 238 -1.63 21.97 9.75
CA ARG A 238 -1.08 22.65 8.58
C ARG A 238 -0.39 21.67 7.64
N ASN A 239 0.37 20.72 8.18
CA ASN A 239 1.01 19.69 7.36
C ASN A 239 -0.05 18.79 6.71
N TRP A 240 -1.08 18.40 7.44
CA TRP A 240 -2.19 17.60 6.88
C TRP A 240 -2.93 18.38 5.77
N LEU A 241 -3.31 19.62 6.03
CA LEU A 241 -3.93 20.46 5.01
C LEU A 241 -3.04 20.60 3.77
N GLY A 242 -1.72 20.79 3.97
CA GLY A 242 -0.75 20.91 2.88
C GLY A 242 -0.62 19.63 2.04
N LEU A 243 -0.78 18.44 2.61
CA LEU A 243 -0.89 17.18 1.86
C LEU A 243 -2.17 17.13 1.04
N MET A 244 -3.31 17.45 1.65
CA MET A 244 -4.63 17.42 0.98
C MET A 244 -4.72 18.41 -0.18
N THR A 245 -4.09 19.57 -0.05
CA THR A 245 -4.06 20.62 -1.10
C THR A 245 -2.89 20.47 -2.08
N GLY A 246 -2.00 19.50 -1.86
CA GLY A 246 -0.86 19.20 -2.72
C GLY A 246 0.29 20.23 -2.65
N ASN A 247 0.29 21.12 -1.67
CA ASN A 247 1.28 22.19 -1.54
C ASN A 247 2.26 22.03 -0.38
N LEU A 248 2.22 20.91 0.33
CA LEU A 248 3.19 20.62 1.40
C LEU A 248 4.60 20.49 0.82
N GLU A 249 5.54 21.17 1.46
CA GLU A 249 6.95 21.11 1.11
C GLU A 249 7.81 20.86 2.33
N ALA A 250 8.85 20.05 2.17
CA ALA A 250 9.89 19.90 3.18
C ALA A 250 11.25 20.16 2.57
N LYS A 251 12.06 21.00 3.23
CA LYS A 251 13.44 21.30 2.84
C LYS A 251 14.40 20.65 3.83
N PHE A 252 15.44 19.99 3.33
CA PHE A 252 16.45 19.36 4.14
C PHE A 252 17.80 19.35 3.40
N ILE A 253 18.88 19.16 4.14
CA ILE A 253 20.22 19.08 3.56
C ILE A 253 20.54 17.62 3.23
N LYS A 254 20.89 17.34 1.97
CA LYS A 254 21.41 16.05 1.50
C LYS A 254 22.68 16.31 0.69
N ASN A 255 23.78 15.64 1.04
CA ASN A 255 25.09 15.81 0.37
C ASN A 255 25.55 17.29 0.26
N LYS A 256 25.38 18.06 1.34
CA LYS A 256 25.68 19.50 1.44
C LYS A 256 24.84 20.42 0.51
N GLN A 257 23.78 19.89 -0.08
CA GLN A 257 22.85 20.67 -0.92
C GLN A 257 21.45 20.69 -0.29
N THR A 258 20.78 21.84 -0.39
CA THR A 258 19.38 21.94 0.03
C THR A 258 18.51 21.18 -0.97
N THR A 259 17.86 20.15 -0.48
CA THR A 259 16.92 19.33 -1.26
C THR A 259 15.49 19.68 -0.83
N LYS A 260 14.60 19.78 -1.80
CA LYS A 260 13.17 20.00 -1.59
C LYS A 260 12.41 18.69 -1.82
N ARG A 261 11.55 18.32 -0.89
CA ARG A 261 10.59 17.22 -1.03
C ARG A 261 9.21 17.81 -1.21
N VAL A 262 8.47 17.32 -2.19
CA VAL A 262 7.07 17.65 -2.48
C VAL A 262 6.29 16.39 -2.75
N LEU A 263 4.96 16.49 -2.84
CA LEU A 263 4.12 15.38 -3.29
C LEU A 263 4.44 15.05 -4.75
N ASN A 264 4.57 13.75 -5.04
CA ASN A 264 4.76 13.27 -6.41
C ASN A 264 3.51 13.56 -7.25
N LYS A 265 3.71 13.77 -8.54
CA LYS A 265 2.62 13.92 -9.50
C LYS A 265 1.96 12.57 -9.79
N ASP A 266 0.72 12.64 -10.24
CA ASP A 266 0.01 11.48 -10.77
C ASP A 266 0.73 10.90 -11.99
N ILE A 267 0.50 9.62 -12.24
CA ILE A 267 1.08 8.89 -13.37
C ILE A 267 0.02 8.78 -14.45
N GLU A 268 0.30 9.35 -15.60
CA GLU A 268 -0.55 9.27 -16.78
C GLU A 268 -0.16 8.06 -17.63
N ILE A 269 -1.11 7.23 -17.99
CA ILE A 269 -0.91 6.05 -18.84
C ILE A 269 -1.88 6.07 -20.03
N LEU A 270 -1.45 5.50 -21.16
CA LEU A 270 -2.31 5.18 -22.29
C LEU A 270 -2.95 3.81 -22.04
N THR A 271 -4.23 3.66 -22.33
CA THR A 271 -4.89 2.35 -22.33
C THR A 271 -4.83 1.72 -23.74
N LEU A 272 -5.07 0.40 -23.83
CA LEU A 272 -5.09 -0.29 -25.14
C LEU A 272 -6.18 0.22 -26.09
N ASN A 273 -7.20 0.88 -25.57
CA ASN A 273 -8.33 1.42 -26.33
C ASN A 273 -8.21 2.94 -26.62
N GLY A 274 -7.12 3.55 -26.26
CA GLY A 274 -6.85 4.99 -26.42
C GLY A 274 -7.09 5.81 -25.18
#